data_4b3e3047e5a20e485d2adb414e8108fb
#
_entry.id   4b3e3047e5a20e485d2adb414e8108fb
#
_cell.length_a   1.000
_cell.length_b   1.000
_cell.length_c   1.000
_cell.angle_alpha   90.00
_cell.angle_beta   90.00
_cell.angle_gamma   90.00
#
_symmetry.space_group_name_H-M   'P 1'
#
loop_
_entity.id
_entity.type
_entity.pdbx_description
1 polymer ?
#
loop_
_entity_poly.entity_id
_entity_poly.type
_entity_poly.pdbx_seq_one_letter_code
_entity_poly.pdbx_strand_id
1 'polypeptide(L)' 'GVATKLMKVVENEVLAQNPKIRAVTVNASPYAVGFYEKNGFVALNKEQKADGIRFTPMRKAL' A
#
# COMPACT_ATOMS: atom_id res chain seq x y z
N GLY A 1 -12.26 0.91 -10.50
CA GLY A 1 -13.02 -0.21 -9.96
C GLY A 1 -13.34 -0.05 -8.48
N VAL A 2 -14.06 -1.03 -7.94
CA VAL A 2 -14.48 -1.00 -6.53
C VAL A 2 -13.28 -0.98 -5.59
N ALA A 3 -12.24 -1.75 -5.86
CA ALA A 3 -11.05 -1.78 -5.02
C ALA A 3 -10.34 -0.43 -4.96
N THR A 4 -10.31 0.30 -6.07
CA THR A 4 -9.71 1.64 -6.12
C THR A 4 -10.52 2.63 -5.28
N LYS A 5 -11.85 2.53 -5.29
CA LYS A 5 -12.70 3.37 -4.44
C LYS A 5 -12.47 3.09 -2.97
N LEU A 6 -12.35 1.82 -2.58
CA LEU A 6 -12.07 1.44 -1.20
C LEU A 6 -10.72 2.00 -0.75
N MET A 7 -9.70 1.93 -1.59
CA MET A 7 -8.38 2.48 -1.27
C MET A 7 -8.43 3.98 -1.00
N LYS A 8 -9.17 4.74 -1.81
CA LYS A 8 -9.34 6.18 -1.62
C LYS A 8 -10.07 6.51 -0.32
N VAL A 9 -11.09 5.74 0.04
CA VAL A 9 -11.81 5.93 1.30
C VAL A 9 -10.89 5.71 2.49
N VAL A 10 -10.07 4.66 2.47
CA VAL A 10 -9.10 4.37 3.53
C VAL A 10 -8.09 5.52 3.66
N GLU A 11 -7.56 6.02 2.54
CA GLU A 11 -6.63 7.15 2.55
C GLU A 11 -7.26 8.39 3.17
N ASN A 12 -8.49 8.71 2.83
CA ASN A 12 -9.19 9.86 3.37
C ASN A 12 -9.42 9.73 4.87
N GLU A 13 -9.77 8.54 5.36
CA GLU A 13 -9.94 8.29 6.80
C GLU A 13 -8.63 8.49 7.55
N VAL A 14 -7.53 7.96 7.03
CA VAL A 14 -6.21 8.11 7.63
C VAL A 14 -5.84 9.59 7.74
N LEU A 15 -6.05 10.37 6.69
CA LEU A 15 -5.78 11.81 6.71
C LEU A 15 -6.67 12.56 7.69
N ALA A 16 -7.94 12.18 7.80
CA ALA A 16 -8.88 12.81 8.73
C ALA A 16 -8.50 12.57 10.18
N GLN A 17 -8.05 11.34 10.51
CA GLN A 17 -7.66 10.97 11.86
C GLN A 17 -6.27 11.49 12.25
N ASN A 18 -5.35 11.54 11.29
CA ASN A 18 -3.97 11.92 11.52
C ASN A 18 -3.44 12.80 10.37
N PRO A 19 -3.74 14.11 10.39
CA PRO A 19 -3.33 15.01 9.30
C PRO A 19 -1.81 15.11 9.14
N LYS A 20 -1.03 14.61 10.09
CA LYS A 20 0.43 14.57 10.00
C LYS A 20 0.97 13.36 9.25
N ILE A 21 0.14 12.35 8.99
CA ILE A 21 0.54 11.19 8.20
C ILE A 21 0.67 11.62 6.74
N ARG A 22 1.88 11.43 6.18
CA ARG A 22 2.17 11.81 4.79
C ARG A 22 2.49 10.62 3.90
N ALA A 23 2.40 9.42 4.42
CA ALA A 23 2.65 8.21 3.65
C ALA A 23 1.96 7.01 4.28
N VAL A 24 1.60 6.05 3.43
CA VAL A 24 1.06 4.76 3.85
C VAL A 24 2.02 3.68 3.37
N THR A 25 2.34 2.72 4.24
CA THR A 25 3.17 1.57 3.87
C THR A 25 2.33 0.29 3.96
N VAL A 26 2.59 -0.63 3.05
CA VAL A 26 1.93 -1.93 3.03
C VAL A 26 2.94 -3.02 2.71
N ASN A 27 2.66 -4.24 3.15
CA ASN A 27 3.39 -5.43 2.72
C ASN A 27 2.51 -6.15 1.70
N ALA A 28 2.80 -5.96 0.43
CA ALA A 28 1.97 -6.50 -0.65
C ALA A 28 2.35 -7.94 -0.95
N SER A 29 1.35 -8.83 -1.08
CA SER A 29 1.59 -10.18 -1.59
C SER A 29 2.05 -10.11 -3.05
N PRO A 30 2.72 -11.15 -3.58
CA PRO A 30 3.14 -11.16 -4.98
C PRO A 30 1.99 -10.88 -5.96
N TYR A 31 0.78 -11.28 -5.62
CA TYR A 31 -0.41 -11.06 -6.45
C TYR A 31 -0.94 -9.63 -6.34
N ALA A 32 -0.68 -8.95 -5.24
CA ALA A 32 -1.23 -7.62 -4.98
C ALA A 32 -0.30 -6.48 -5.41
N VAL A 33 0.95 -6.76 -5.73
CA VAL A 33 1.94 -5.74 -6.11
C VAL A 33 1.43 -4.88 -7.27
N GLY A 34 0.93 -5.51 -8.33
CA GLY A 34 0.39 -4.78 -9.48
C GLY A 34 -0.78 -3.88 -9.12
N PHE A 35 -1.66 -4.34 -8.24
CA PHE A 35 -2.78 -3.52 -7.74
C PHE A 35 -2.29 -2.27 -7.01
N TYR A 36 -1.33 -2.44 -6.11
CA TYR A 36 -0.79 -1.29 -5.37
C TYR A 36 -0.03 -0.33 -6.28
N GLU A 37 0.74 -0.83 -7.25
CA GLU A 37 1.42 0.02 -8.22
C GLU A 37 0.44 0.90 -9.00
N LYS A 38 -0.69 0.33 -9.43
CA LYS A 38 -1.74 1.08 -10.13
C LYS A 38 -2.36 2.16 -9.26
N ASN A 39 -2.29 2.02 -7.96
CA ASN A 39 -2.81 2.99 -7.00
C ASN A 39 -1.75 3.96 -6.46
N GLY A 40 -0.58 4.01 -7.10
CA GLY A 40 0.45 4.99 -6.77
C GLY A 40 1.46 4.53 -5.74
N PHE A 41 1.46 3.27 -5.34
CA PHE A 41 2.45 2.72 -4.44
C PHE A 41 3.75 2.41 -5.18
N VAL A 42 4.87 2.56 -4.48
CA VAL A 42 6.20 2.27 -5.00
C VAL A 42 6.85 1.22 -4.11
N ALA A 43 7.50 0.24 -4.71
CA ALA A 43 8.23 -0.77 -3.96
C ALA A 43 9.43 -0.13 -3.24
N LEU A 44 9.54 -0.39 -1.93
CA LEU A 44 10.66 0.12 -1.13
C LEU A 44 11.88 -0.79 -1.21
N ASN A 45 11.68 -2.07 -1.51
CA ASN A 45 12.74 -3.06 -1.55
C ASN A 45 12.30 -4.22 -2.42
N LYS A 46 13.20 -5.16 -2.64
CA LYS A 46 12.90 -6.40 -3.35
C LYS A 46 11.90 -7.23 -2.56
N GLU A 47 11.28 -8.21 -3.23
CA GLU A 47 10.42 -9.16 -2.56
C GLU A 47 11.16 -9.81 -1.40
N GLN A 48 10.51 -9.85 -0.25
CA GLN A 48 11.04 -10.45 0.98
C GLN A 48 10.30 -11.75 1.27
N LYS A 49 10.92 -12.61 2.07
CA LYS A 49 10.27 -13.83 2.53
C LYS A 49 10.48 -13.95 4.04
N ALA A 50 9.37 -14.08 4.77
CA ALA A 50 9.40 -14.27 6.21
C ALA A 50 8.40 -15.38 6.57
N ASP A 51 8.85 -16.39 7.31
CA ASP A 51 7.99 -17.50 7.76
C ASP A 51 7.24 -18.18 6.61
N GLY A 52 7.88 -18.31 5.44
CA GLY A 52 7.26 -18.91 4.27
C GLY A 52 6.31 -18.00 3.50
N ILE A 53 6.13 -16.77 3.95
CA ILE A 53 5.26 -15.78 3.29
C ILE A 53 6.11 -14.82 2.49
N ARG A 54 5.76 -14.64 1.21
CA ARG A 54 6.42 -13.66 0.35
C ARG A 54 5.64 -12.35 0.38
N PHE A 55 6.37 -11.24 0.44
CA PHE A 55 5.76 -9.91 0.41
C PHE A 55 6.74 -8.90 -0.15
N THR A 56 6.20 -7.80 -0.67
CA THR A 56 6.99 -6.66 -1.14
C THR A 56 6.57 -5.44 -0.33
N PRO A 57 7.49 -4.82 0.43
CA PRO A 57 7.15 -3.59 1.15
C PRO A 57 6.95 -2.45 0.15
N MET A 58 5.82 -1.77 0.25
CA MET A 58 5.46 -0.69 -0.67
C MET A 58 5.00 0.53 0.11
N ARG A 59 5.17 1.71 -0.49
CA ARG A 59 4.83 2.99 0.13
C ARG A 59 4.13 3.88 -0.88
N LYS A 60 3.15 4.63 -0.39
CA LYS A 60 2.51 5.70 -1.16
C LYS A 60 2.58 7.00 -0.37
N ALA A 61 3.09 8.05 -0.99
CA ALA A 61 3.04 9.40 -0.42
C ALA A 61 1.63 9.95 -0.56
N LEU A 62 1.11 10.52 0.50
CA LEU A 62 -0.23 11.11 0.52
C LEU A 62 -0.21 12.62 0.23
#